data_0e4952561724ca7c65fd88c8a1ae7ac5
#
_entry.id   0e4952561724ca7c65fd88c8a1ae7ac5
#
_cell.length_a   1.000
_cell.length_b   1.000
_cell.length_c   1.000
_cell.angle_alpha   90.00
_cell.angle_beta   90.00
_cell.angle_gamma   90.00
#
_symmetry.space_group_name_H-M   'P 1'
#
loop_
_entity.id
_entity.type
_entity.pdbx_description
1 polymer ?
#
loop_
_entity_poly.entity_id
_entity_poly.type
_entity_poly.pdbx_seq_one_letter_code
_entity_poly.pdbx_strand_id
1 'polypeptide(L)'
;MKRSVFILSLISLALIFSCTEEKKKGNPKTSKDLTIKVDTLTFNDTTPLYEGANVGLNMRMHIEWPEDAVSEEALKNMQRNITCLLFDTELSTTDIEFAMEAYNRKASELYIEVNEGEYNDFEEDSYMAEWEEFIKGSFMKPYGDLISYQKYTSGYSGGAHGLDALSYITFDRKTGNVISYSELFKEGYQDRLIESLRANLLFSVEDTDMLFELDILPSDNFYLNEKGITYIYQRYEIGPYYLGIIKVTIPWKEIQDILK
;
A
#
# COMPACT_ATOMS: atom_id res chain seq x y z
N MET A 1 -33.66 15.43 -86.77
CA MET A 1 -32.76 15.67 -85.67
C MET A 1 -32.81 14.47 -84.74
N LYS A 2 -31.88 13.57 -84.88
CA LYS A 2 -31.74 12.33 -84.03
C LYS A 2 -30.41 12.41 -83.29
N ARG A 3 -30.46 12.48 -81.99
CA ARG A 3 -29.28 12.41 -81.14
C ARG A 3 -29.06 10.89 -80.78
N SER A 4 -27.94 10.37 -81.22
CA SER A 4 -27.46 9.01 -80.83
C SER A 4 -26.84 9.06 -79.45
N VAL A 5 -27.27 8.17 -78.59
CA VAL A 5 -26.65 7.93 -77.27
C VAL A 5 -25.75 6.70 -77.39
N PHE A 6 -24.47 6.90 -77.18
CA PHE A 6 -23.48 5.83 -77.06
C PHE A 6 -23.54 5.24 -75.65
N ILE A 7 -23.84 3.95 -75.54
CA ILE A 7 -23.74 3.17 -74.32
C ILE A 7 -22.36 2.51 -74.26
N LEU A 8 -21.53 2.96 -73.33
CA LEU A 8 -20.23 2.35 -73.02
C LEU A 8 -20.46 1.26 -71.97
N SER A 9 -20.27 0.01 -72.40
CA SER A 9 -20.30 -1.17 -71.51
C SER A 9 -18.98 -1.26 -70.72
N LEU A 10 -19.04 -1.06 -69.41
CA LEU A 10 -17.92 -1.33 -68.49
C LEU A 10 -18.04 -2.74 -68.00
N ILE A 11 -17.11 -3.60 -68.39
CA ILE A 11 -16.94 -4.94 -67.86
C ILE A 11 -16.20 -4.80 -66.49
N SER A 12 -16.91 -4.99 -65.39
CA SER A 12 -16.32 -5.04 -64.07
C SER A 12 -15.75 -6.46 -63.77
N LEU A 13 -14.44 -6.53 -63.72
CA LEU A 13 -13.71 -7.71 -63.29
C LEU A 13 -13.77 -7.82 -61.76
N ALA A 14 -14.58 -8.75 -61.24
CA ALA A 14 -14.67 -9.03 -59.81
C ALA A 14 -13.41 -9.82 -59.37
N LEU A 15 -12.48 -9.15 -58.71
CA LEU A 15 -11.40 -9.78 -57.94
C LEU A 15 -11.95 -10.26 -56.61
N ILE A 16 -12.06 -11.60 -56.47
CA ILE A 16 -12.39 -12.23 -55.20
C ILE A 16 -11.15 -12.15 -54.31
N PHE A 17 -11.12 -11.19 -53.37
CA PHE A 17 -10.17 -11.20 -52.26
C PHE A 17 -10.71 -12.18 -51.20
N SER A 18 -10.06 -13.36 -51.11
CA SER A 18 -10.19 -14.26 -49.98
C SER A 18 -9.54 -13.62 -48.77
N CYS A 19 -10.34 -13.04 -47.88
CA CYS A 19 -9.86 -12.64 -46.54
C CYS A 19 -9.65 -13.90 -45.70
N THR A 20 -8.42 -14.38 -45.59
CA THR A 20 -7.99 -15.25 -44.51
C THR A 20 -8.00 -14.39 -43.25
N GLU A 21 -8.93 -14.68 -42.32
CA GLU A 21 -8.87 -14.13 -40.95
C GLU A 21 -7.62 -14.67 -40.28
N GLU A 22 -6.54 -13.87 -40.26
CA GLU A 22 -5.47 -14.05 -39.32
C GLU A 22 -6.04 -13.79 -37.91
N LYS A 23 -6.17 -14.84 -37.10
CA LYS A 23 -6.35 -14.74 -35.66
C LYS A 23 -5.20 -13.88 -35.12
N LYS A 24 -5.44 -12.63 -34.85
CA LYS A 24 -4.53 -11.76 -34.09
C LYS A 24 -4.27 -12.47 -32.76
N LYS A 25 -3.10 -13.09 -32.62
CA LYS A 25 -2.53 -13.41 -31.31
C LYS A 25 -2.49 -12.10 -30.54
N GLY A 26 -3.27 -12.02 -29.45
CA GLY A 26 -3.29 -10.85 -28.59
C GLY A 26 -1.85 -10.54 -28.18
N ASN A 27 -1.38 -9.35 -28.49
CA ASN A 27 -0.14 -8.83 -27.96
C ASN A 27 -0.21 -8.89 -26.44
N PRO A 28 0.86 -9.30 -25.73
CA PRO A 28 0.89 -9.16 -24.29
C PRO A 28 0.69 -7.67 -23.97
N LYS A 29 -0.31 -7.38 -23.12
CA LYS A 29 -0.61 -6.03 -22.67
C LYS A 29 0.68 -5.38 -22.14
N THR A 30 1.06 -4.25 -22.69
CA THR A 30 2.21 -3.48 -22.23
C THR A 30 1.93 -2.89 -20.85
N SER A 31 2.96 -2.57 -20.06
CA SER A 31 2.83 -2.00 -18.71
C SER A 31 1.93 -0.76 -18.60
N LYS A 32 1.62 -0.09 -19.73
CA LYS A 32 0.66 1.02 -19.81
C LYS A 32 -0.79 0.59 -19.57
N ASP A 33 -1.13 -0.66 -19.85
CA ASP A 33 -2.50 -1.19 -19.70
C ASP A 33 -2.79 -1.62 -18.24
N LEU A 34 -1.81 -1.53 -17.34
CA LEU A 34 -1.91 -1.86 -15.92
C LEU A 34 -2.08 -0.61 -15.03
N THR A 35 -2.65 0.47 -15.57
CA THR A 35 -2.93 1.69 -14.81
C THR A 35 -3.99 1.41 -13.75
N ILE A 36 -3.74 1.85 -12.51
CA ILE A 36 -4.71 1.88 -11.42
C ILE A 36 -5.25 3.31 -11.35
N LYS A 37 -6.57 3.46 -11.45
CA LYS A 37 -7.22 4.74 -11.19
C LYS A 37 -7.44 4.86 -9.68
N VAL A 38 -7.07 6.00 -9.12
CA VAL A 38 -7.09 6.25 -7.68
C VAL A 38 -7.93 7.49 -7.40
N ASP A 39 -8.79 7.42 -6.40
CA ASP A 39 -9.41 8.59 -5.75
C ASP A 39 -8.78 8.83 -4.37
N THR A 40 -9.02 10.00 -3.80
CA THR A 40 -8.52 10.38 -2.48
C THR A 40 -9.67 10.68 -1.55
N LEU A 41 -9.78 9.89 -0.49
CA LEU A 41 -10.78 10.03 0.56
C LEU A 41 -10.15 10.67 1.80
N THR A 42 -10.91 11.53 2.45
CA THR A 42 -10.53 12.15 3.71
C THR A 42 -11.62 11.93 4.75
N PHE A 43 -11.19 11.64 5.97
CA PHE A 43 -12.07 11.49 7.13
C PHE A 43 -11.51 12.31 8.28
N ASN A 44 -12.37 13.05 8.97
CA ASN A 44 -12.01 13.79 10.17
C ASN A 44 -13.16 13.66 11.16
N ASP A 45 -12.86 13.26 12.39
CA ASP A 45 -13.82 13.17 13.47
C ASP A 45 -13.17 13.53 14.81
N THR A 46 -13.97 13.98 15.75
CA THR A 46 -13.54 14.24 17.12
C THR A 46 -14.54 13.61 18.07
N THR A 47 -14.08 12.65 18.86
CA THR A 47 -14.88 12.00 19.91
C THR A 47 -14.52 12.62 21.24
N PRO A 48 -15.40 13.44 21.87
CA PRO A 48 -15.15 13.97 23.20
C PRO A 48 -15.22 12.84 24.25
N LEU A 49 -14.46 12.98 25.34
CA LEU A 49 -14.45 11.98 26.41
C LEU A 49 -15.84 11.83 27.06
N TYR A 50 -16.55 12.94 27.26
CA TYR A 50 -17.94 13.02 27.66
C TYR A 50 -18.59 14.30 27.09
N GLU A 51 -19.89 14.44 27.17
CA GLU A 51 -20.61 15.62 26.66
C GLU A 51 -20.10 16.91 27.31
N GLY A 52 -19.49 17.80 26.49
CA GLY A 52 -18.88 19.06 26.92
C GLY A 52 -17.44 18.99 27.42
N ALA A 53 -16.77 17.82 27.31
CA ALA A 53 -15.36 17.69 27.62
C ALA A 53 -14.49 18.55 26.69
N ASN A 54 -13.40 19.11 27.23
CA ASN A 54 -12.40 19.87 26.49
C ASN A 54 -11.32 18.96 25.86
N VAL A 55 -11.32 17.67 26.18
CA VAL A 55 -10.38 16.65 25.69
C VAL A 55 -11.14 15.59 24.90
N GLY A 56 -10.46 15.01 23.94
CA GLY A 56 -11.08 14.03 23.04
C GLY A 56 -10.06 13.27 22.19
N LEU A 57 -10.56 12.29 21.44
CA LEU A 57 -9.82 11.63 20.35
C LEU A 57 -10.03 12.43 19.06
N ASN A 58 -8.96 12.92 18.46
CA ASN A 58 -8.96 13.54 17.13
C ASN A 58 -8.49 12.52 16.09
N MET A 59 -9.41 11.97 15.30
CA MET A 59 -9.14 11.03 14.22
C MET A 59 -9.04 11.74 12.88
N ARG A 60 -7.98 11.47 12.11
CA ARG A 60 -7.80 11.99 10.75
C ARG A 60 -7.31 10.89 9.83
N MET A 61 -7.96 10.74 8.66
CA MET A 61 -7.54 9.78 7.64
C MET A 61 -7.42 10.45 6.28
N HIS A 62 -6.40 10.05 5.51
CA HIS A 62 -6.17 10.50 4.14
C HIS A 62 -5.76 9.27 3.31
N ILE A 63 -6.68 8.77 2.50
CA ILE A 63 -6.57 7.46 1.87
C ILE A 63 -6.64 7.59 0.35
N GLU A 64 -5.59 7.18 -0.35
CA GLU A 64 -5.67 6.89 -1.77
C GLU A 64 -6.34 5.53 -1.98
N TRP A 65 -7.47 5.51 -2.66
CA TRP A 65 -8.30 4.34 -2.86
C TRP A 65 -8.37 3.95 -4.34
N PRO A 66 -8.15 2.66 -4.70
CA PRO A 66 -8.25 2.23 -6.08
C PRO A 66 -9.72 2.14 -6.51
N GLU A 67 -10.08 2.85 -7.60
CA GLU A 67 -11.41 2.83 -8.22
C GLU A 67 -11.48 1.97 -9.48
N ASP A 68 -10.32 1.73 -10.12
CA ASP A 68 -10.23 0.92 -11.33
C ASP A 68 -8.90 0.17 -11.38
N ALA A 69 -8.91 -1.00 -11.96
CA ALA A 69 -7.75 -1.85 -12.19
C ALA A 69 -7.93 -2.64 -13.50
N VAL A 70 -6.97 -3.50 -13.84
CA VAL A 70 -7.00 -4.32 -15.06
C VAL A 70 -8.25 -5.23 -15.17
N SER A 71 -8.85 -5.59 -14.05
CA SER A 71 -10.10 -6.35 -13.94
C SER A 71 -10.82 -6.04 -12.62
N GLU A 72 -12.12 -6.32 -12.57
CA GLU A 72 -12.93 -6.18 -11.34
C GLU A 72 -12.42 -7.08 -10.20
N GLU A 73 -11.92 -8.27 -10.51
CA GLU A 73 -11.34 -9.18 -9.52
C GLU A 73 -10.05 -8.59 -8.93
N ALA A 74 -9.14 -8.09 -9.78
CA ALA A 74 -7.91 -7.43 -9.33
C ALA A 74 -8.21 -6.22 -8.44
N LEU A 75 -9.20 -5.41 -8.82
CA LEU A 75 -9.65 -4.27 -8.02
C LEU A 75 -10.14 -4.72 -6.64
N LYS A 76 -11.05 -5.69 -6.57
CA LYS A 76 -11.59 -6.21 -5.29
C LYS A 76 -10.51 -6.82 -4.40
N ASN A 77 -9.54 -7.52 -5.00
CA ASN A 77 -8.41 -8.07 -4.25
C ASN A 77 -7.57 -6.96 -3.62
N MET A 78 -7.21 -5.92 -4.39
CA MET A 78 -6.49 -4.76 -3.86
C MET A 78 -7.28 -4.07 -2.75
N GLN A 79 -8.55 -3.77 -2.97
CA GLN A 79 -9.43 -3.08 -2.03
C GLN A 79 -9.50 -3.79 -0.67
N ARG A 80 -9.77 -5.11 -0.67
CA ARG A 80 -9.84 -5.91 0.55
C ARG A 80 -8.52 -5.93 1.33
N ASN A 81 -7.40 -6.11 0.62
CA ASN A 81 -6.10 -6.14 1.26
C ASN A 81 -5.68 -4.75 1.79
N ILE A 82 -6.06 -3.67 1.11
CA ILE A 82 -5.84 -2.31 1.58
C ILE A 82 -6.63 -2.04 2.86
N THR A 83 -7.91 -2.41 2.95
CA THR A 83 -8.69 -2.22 4.18
C THR A 83 -8.14 -3.06 5.33
N CYS A 84 -7.69 -4.30 5.09
CA CYS A 84 -6.98 -5.10 6.08
C CYS A 84 -5.70 -4.41 6.58
N LEU A 85 -4.89 -3.86 5.67
CA LEU A 85 -3.68 -3.14 6.05
C LEU A 85 -3.98 -1.88 6.85
N LEU A 86 -4.97 -1.09 6.39
CA LEU A 86 -5.29 0.21 6.98
C LEU A 86 -5.90 0.09 8.38
N PHE A 87 -6.78 -0.88 8.59
CA PHE A 87 -7.64 -0.88 9.77
C PHE A 87 -7.57 -2.14 10.63
N ASP A 88 -7.73 -3.32 10.05
CA ASP A 88 -7.59 -4.63 10.70
C ASP A 88 -8.07 -5.71 9.70
N THR A 89 -7.63 -6.95 9.90
CA THR A 89 -8.08 -8.12 9.12
C THR A 89 -9.58 -8.36 9.21
N GLU A 90 -10.23 -7.98 10.31
CA GLU A 90 -11.68 -8.07 10.51
C GLU A 90 -12.47 -7.13 9.57
N LEU A 91 -11.81 -6.06 9.06
CA LEU A 91 -12.42 -5.06 8.18
C LEU A 91 -12.09 -5.30 6.70
N SER A 92 -11.85 -6.55 6.30
CA SER A 92 -11.64 -6.94 4.90
C SER A 92 -12.89 -6.71 4.04
N THR A 93 -12.99 -5.53 3.45
CA THR A 93 -14.14 -5.09 2.65
C THR A 93 -13.69 -4.32 1.40
N THR A 94 -14.61 -4.15 0.45
CA THR A 94 -14.45 -3.23 -0.69
C THR A 94 -15.15 -1.89 -0.46
N ASP A 95 -15.79 -1.71 0.69
CA ASP A 95 -16.45 -0.48 1.12
C ASP A 95 -15.54 0.27 2.09
N ILE A 96 -14.80 1.23 1.56
CA ILE A 96 -13.81 1.99 2.33
C ILE A 96 -14.47 2.94 3.33
N GLU A 97 -15.62 3.53 3.00
CA GLU A 97 -16.32 4.45 3.89
C GLU A 97 -16.82 3.70 5.12
N PHE A 98 -17.43 2.53 4.91
CA PHE A 98 -17.82 1.65 6.02
C PHE A 98 -16.61 1.26 6.89
N ALA A 99 -15.46 0.93 6.26
CA ALA A 99 -14.27 0.54 7.02
C ALA A 99 -13.71 1.69 7.87
N MET A 100 -13.67 2.91 7.31
CA MET A 100 -13.24 4.12 8.03
C MET A 100 -14.13 4.43 9.24
N GLU A 101 -15.46 4.39 9.04
CA GLU A 101 -16.44 4.60 10.12
C GLU A 101 -16.38 3.52 11.20
N ALA A 102 -16.24 2.24 10.80
CA ALA A 102 -16.13 1.13 11.74
C ALA A 102 -14.86 1.20 12.59
N TYR A 103 -13.74 1.56 11.96
CA TYR A 103 -12.47 1.77 12.65
C TYR A 103 -12.56 2.95 13.64
N ASN A 104 -13.07 4.10 13.20
CA ASN A 104 -13.25 5.28 14.05
C ASN A 104 -14.12 4.98 15.27
N ARG A 105 -15.24 4.28 15.07
CA ARG A 105 -16.11 3.87 16.18
C ARG A 105 -15.37 2.99 17.20
N LYS A 106 -14.61 1.97 16.74
CA LYS A 106 -13.81 1.09 17.61
C LYS A 106 -12.74 1.87 18.39
N ALA A 107 -12.05 2.80 17.72
CA ALA A 107 -11.06 3.68 18.35
C ALA A 107 -11.69 4.61 19.37
N SER A 108 -12.86 5.17 19.08
CA SER A 108 -13.64 6.03 19.99
C SER A 108 -14.11 5.28 21.23
N GLU A 109 -14.62 4.06 21.06
CA GLU A 109 -15.04 3.18 22.16
C GLU A 109 -13.85 2.87 23.09
N LEU A 110 -12.70 2.50 22.52
CA LEU A 110 -11.46 2.25 23.27
C LEU A 110 -10.98 3.50 24.00
N TYR A 111 -11.00 4.66 23.33
CA TYR A 111 -10.60 5.94 23.92
C TYR A 111 -11.43 6.26 25.17
N ILE A 112 -12.76 6.11 25.08
CA ILE A 112 -13.66 6.37 26.21
C ILE A 112 -13.41 5.34 27.33
N GLU A 113 -13.33 4.04 27.01
CA GLU A 113 -13.11 2.98 27.99
C GLU A 113 -11.83 3.21 28.81
N VAL A 114 -10.73 3.58 28.14
CA VAL A 114 -9.43 3.80 28.81
C VAL A 114 -9.44 5.06 29.67
N ASN A 115 -10.08 6.15 29.22
CA ASN A 115 -9.94 7.45 29.88
C ASN A 115 -11.10 7.77 30.84
N GLU A 116 -12.28 7.14 30.73
CA GLU A 116 -13.45 7.45 31.59
C GLU A 116 -13.16 7.17 33.08
N GLY A 117 -12.39 6.10 33.38
CA GLY A 117 -12.03 5.73 34.74
C GLY A 117 -10.91 6.59 35.36
N GLU A 118 -9.99 7.04 34.52
CA GLU A 118 -8.79 7.77 34.96
C GLU A 118 -9.00 9.30 35.03
N TYR A 119 -9.98 9.83 34.29
CA TYR A 119 -10.20 11.28 34.18
C TYR A 119 -10.55 11.95 35.50
N ASN A 120 -11.16 11.23 36.45
CA ASN A 120 -11.45 11.76 37.79
C ASN A 120 -10.19 11.96 38.65
N ASP A 121 -9.06 11.36 38.27
CA ASP A 121 -7.75 11.47 38.94
C ASP A 121 -6.85 12.53 38.29
N PHE A 122 -7.22 13.04 37.09
CA PHE A 122 -6.51 14.11 36.40
C PHE A 122 -7.12 15.48 36.75
N GLU A 123 -6.28 16.51 36.87
CA GLU A 123 -6.75 17.90 36.86
C GLU A 123 -7.48 18.19 35.55
N GLU A 124 -8.50 19.05 35.55
CA GLU A 124 -9.44 19.34 34.44
C GLU A 124 -8.79 19.67 33.08
N ASP A 125 -7.48 19.89 33.03
CA ASP A 125 -6.70 20.25 31.83
C ASP A 125 -5.63 19.21 31.45
N SER A 126 -5.82 17.92 31.77
CA SER A 126 -4.79 16.92 31.49
C SER A 126 -4.68 16.63 29.99
N TYR A 127 -3.59 17.12 29.37
CA TYR A 127 -3.19 16.79 27.98
C TYR A 127 -3.03 15.27 27.76
N MET A 128 -2.93 14.47 28.81
CA MET A 128 -2.80 13.02 28.75
C MET A 128 -4.06 12.34 28.16
N ALA A 129 -5.23 12.96 28.32
CA ALA A 129 -6.50 12.49 27.75
C ALA A 129 -6.80 13.10 26.37
N GLU A 130 -5.94 13.94 25.82
CA GLU A 130 -6.04 14.44 24.46
C GLU A 130 -5.33 13.46 23.51
N TRP A 131 -6.10 12.65 22.78
CA TRP A 131 -5.57 11.67 21.84
C TRP A 131 -5.67 12.16 20.42
N GLU A 132 -4.67 11.81 19.63
CA GLU A 132 -4.64 12.06 18.20
C GLU A 132 -4.28 10.79 17.46
N GLU A 133 -4.96 10.53 16.33
CA GLU A 133 -4.58 9.49 15.40
C GLU A 133 -4.69 10.00 13.97
N PHE A 134 -3.64 9.78 13.21
CA PHE A 134 -3.58 10.07 11.78
C PHE A 134 -3.21 8.83 11.00
N ILE A 135 -4.03 8.48 10.01
CA ILE A 135 -3.80 7.35 9.10
C ILE A 135 -3.69 7.89 7.68
N LYS A 136 -2.59 7.56 7.01
CA LYS A 136 -2.42 7.85 5.60
C LYS A 136 -2.17 6.58 4.82
N GLY A 137 -2.99 6.34 3.78
CA GLY A 137 -2.80 5.29 2.79
C GLY A 137 -2.41 5.87 1.43
N SER A 138 -1.37 5.36 0.78
CA SER A 138 -0.97 5.85 -0.53
C SER A 138 -0.27 4.81 -1.39
N PHE A 139 -0.50 4.86 -2.70
CA PHE A 139 0.26 4.07 -3.66
C PHE A 139 1.65 4.64 -3.88
N MET A 140 2.63 3.75 -4.03
CA MET A 140 3.96 4.11 -4.46
C MET A 140 4.08 4.04 -5.99
N LYS A 141 5.19 4.57 -6.53
CA LYS A 141 5.50 4.42 -7.95
C LYS A 141 5.64 2.93 -8.31
N PRO A 142 4.96 2.45 -9.36
CA PRO A 142 5.07 1.05 -9.78
C PRO A 142 6.50 0.64 -10.16
N TYR A 143 6.84 -0.61 -9.87
CA TYR A 143 8.05 -1.27 -10.35
C TYR A 143 7.68 -2.48 -11.22
N GLY A 144 7.87 -2.39 -12.53
CA GLY A 144 7.40 -3.41 -13.48
C GLY A 144 5.89 -3.60 -13.38
N ASP A 145 5.46 -4.84 -13.18
CA ASP A 145 4.06 -5.22 -12.99
C ASP A 145 3.61 -5.13 -11.52
N LEU A 146 4.49 -4.74 -10.62
CA LEU A 146 4.25 -4.65 -9.19
C LEU A 146 3.99 -3.21 -8.75
N ILE A 147 3.20 -3.05 -7.69
CA ILE A 147 2.96 -1.76 -7.04
C ILE A 147 2.81 -1.96 -5.53
N SER A 148 3.52 -1.13 -4.76
CA SER A 148 3.41 -1.15 -3.31
C SER A 148 2.41 -0.09 -2.84
N TYR A 149 1.68 -0.44 -1.79
CA TYR A 149 0.80 0.48 -1.05
C TYR A 149 1.36 0.67 0.34
N GLN A 150 1.43 1.92 0.77
CA GLN A 150 1.95 2.34 2.07
C GLN A 150 0.81 2.72 2.99
N LYS A 151 0.84 2.22 4.24
CA LYS A 151 0.15 2.81 5.38
C LYS A 151 1.17 3.54 6.23
N TYR A 152 0.93 4.79 6.52
CA TYR A 152 1.60 5.56 7.56
C TYR A 152 0.60 5.87 8.66
N THR A 153 0.97 5.60 9.89
CA THR A 153 0.22 6.02 11.06
C THR A 153 1.08 6.90 11.94
N SER A 154 0.47 7.89 12.56
CA SER A 154 1.08 8.64 13.67
C SER A 154 0.00 8.99 14.67
N GLY A 155 0.34 8.98 15.94
CA GLY A 155 -0.63 9.28 16.97
C GLY A 155 0.00 9.55 18.32
N TYR A 156 -0.80 10.09 19.20
CA TYR A 156 -0.52 10.29 20.61
C TYR A 156 -1.72 9.77 21.43
N SER A 157 -1.45 8.92 22.38
CA SER A 157 -2.46 8.32 23.26
C SER A 157 -2.06 8.43 24.73
N GLY A 158 -1.53 9.60 25.09
CA GLY A 158 -0.98 9.84 26.42
C GLY A 158 0.50 9.45 26.52
N GLY A 159 1.15 9.80 27.63
CA GLY A 159 2.55 9.46 27.90
C GLY A 159 3.56 10.48 27.41
N ALA A 160 4.84 10.08 27.33
CA ALA A 160 5.96 10.98 27.10
C ALA A 160 6.11 11.47 25.65
N HIS A 161 5.62 10.70 24.66
CA HIS A 161 5.75 11.02 23.23
C HIS A 161 4.77 10.20 22.40
N GLY A 162 4.47 10.71 21.19
CA GLY A 162 3.71 9.98 20.19
C GLY A 162 4.51 8.85 19.53
N LEU A 163 3.82 8.03 18.75
CA LEU A 163 4.40 6.98 17.92
C LEU A 163 4.00 7.18 16.46
N ASP A 164 4.89 6.76 15.57
CA ASP A 164 4.61 6.64 14.14
C ASP A 164 5.03 5.24 13.65
N ALA A 165 4.34 4.76 12.62
CA ALA A 165 4.64 3.47 12.00
C ALA A 165 4.45 3.53 10.49
N LEU A 166 5.18 2.68 9.78
CA LEU A 166 5.07 2.45 8.35
C LEU A 166 4.78 0.97 8.09
N SER A 167 3.75 0.69 7.31
CA SER A 167 3.45 -0.67 6.86
C SER A 167 3.24 -0.68 5.34
N TYR A 168 3.64 -1.76 4.70
CA TYR A 168 3.56 -1.90 3.25
C TYR A 168 2.98 -3.24 2.85
N ILE A 169 2.24 -3.24 1.74
CA ILE A 169 1.93 -4.44 0.96
C ILE A 169 2.26 -4.18 -0.50
N THR A 170 2.70 -5.19 -1.21
CA THR A 170 3.01 -5.11 -2.64
C THR A 170 2.08 -6.01 -3.42
N PHE A 171 1.48 -5.48 -4.47
CA PHE A 171 0.52 -6.16 -5.34
C PHE A 171 1.12 -6.49 -6.71
N ASP A 172 0.75 -7.64 -7.27
CA ASP A 172 0.75 -7.84 -8.71
C ASP A 172 -0.43 -7.06 -9.32
N ARG A 173 -0.16 -6.09 -10.19
CA ARG A 173 -1.20 -5.25 -10.83
C ARG A 173 -2.13 -6.02 -11.77
N LYS A 174 -1.75 -7.22 -12.22
CA LYS A 174 -2.59 -8.05 -13.10
C LYS A 174 -3.67 -8.79 -12.33
N THR A 175 -3.35 -9.24 -11.13
CA THR A 175 -4.23 -10.08 -10.32
C THR A 175 -4.81 -9.36 -9.10
N GLY A 176 -4.17 -8.26 -8.66
CA GLY A 176 -4.49 -7.59 -7.41
C GLY A 176 -4.08 -8.37 -6.16
N ASN A 177 -3.39 -9.49 -6.32
CA ASN A 177 -2.94 -10.30 -5.19
C ASN A 177 -1.69 -9.70 -4.55
N VAL A 178 -1.57 -9.89 -3.24
CA VAL A 178 -0.36 -9.55 -2.50
C VAL A 178 0.76 -10.52 -2.87
N ILE A 179 1.94 -9.99 -3.15
CA ILE A 179 3.13 -10.75 -3.53
C ILE A 179 3.79 -11.33 -2.29
N SER A 180 4.06 -12.62 -2.32
CA SER A 180 4.82 -13.35 -1.32
C SER A 180 6.30 -13.47 -1.70
N TYR A 181 7.14 -13.83 -0.73
CA TYR A 181 8.55 -14.14 -0.98
C TYR A 181 8.74 -15.28 -1.99
N SER A 182 7.86 -16.29 -1.96
CA SER A 182 7.92 -17.41 -2.90
C SER A 182 7.63 -17.02 -4.35
N GLU A 183 7.02 -15.87 -4.60
CA GLU A 183 6.77 -15.32 -5.94
C GLU A 183 7.93 -14.44 -6.42
N LEU A 184 8.65 -13.79 -5.50
CA LEU A 184 9.80 -12.94 -5.81
C LEU A 184 11.09 -13.76 -5.99
N PHE A 185 11.30 -14.77 -5.16
CA PHE A 185 12.59 -15.46 -5.02
C PHE A 185 12.52 -16.92 -5.45
N LYS A 186 13.65 -17.43 -5.93
CA LYS A 186 13.89 -18.85 -6.19
C LYS A 186 13.96 -19.63 -4.88
N GLU A 187 13.79 -20.94 -4.94
CA GLU A 187 13.99 -21.82 -3.80
C GLU A 187 15.43 -21.71 -3.26
N GLY A 188 15.60 -21.69 -1.94
CA GLY A 188 16.91 -21.57 -1.28
C GLY A 188 17.47 -20.15 -1.22
N TYR A 189 16.64 -19.12 -1.39
CA TYR A 189 17.06 -17.69 -1.38
C TYR A 189 17.49 -17.16 -0.01
N GLN A 190 17.10 -17.83 1.08
CA GLN A 190 17.09 -17.28 2.44
C GLN A 190 18.46 -16.79 2.88
N ASP A 191 19.47 -17.66 2.84
CA ASP A 191 20.83 -17.33 3.35
C ASP A 191 21.42 -16.13 2.57
N ARG A 192 21.25 -16.14 1.24
CA ARG A 192 21.75 -15.06 0.39
C ARG A 192 21.04 -13.74 0.64
N LEU A 193 19.72 -13.79 0.87
CA LEU A 193 18.93 -12.60 1.19
C LEU A 193 19.34 -12.03 2.55
N ILE A 194 19.49 -12.86 3.58
CA ILE A 194 19.93 -12.47 4.92
C ILE A 194 21.33 -11.86 4.89
N GLU A 195 22.28 -12.47 4.17
CA GLU A 195 23.61 -11.92 4.00
C GLU A 195 23.58 -10.51 3.39
N SER A 196 22.82 -10.33 2.31
CA SER A 196 22.67 -9.02 1.67
C SER A 196 21.98 -8.01 2.56
N LEU A 197 20.96 -8.42 3.31
CA LEU A 197 20.24 -7.56 4.27
C LEU A 197 21.18 -7.01 5.33
N ARG A 198 21.95 -7.88 5.98
CA ARG A 198 22.91 -7.51 7.04
C ARG A 198 24.02 -6.60 6.54
N ALA A 199 24.54 -6.88 5.35
CA ALA A 199 25.53 -6.02 4.72
C ALA A 199 24.98 -4.60 4.48
N ASN A 200 23.72 -4.47 4.05
CA ASN A 200 23.10 -3.18 3.79
C ASN A 200 22.59 -2.47 5.06
N LEU A 201 22.35 -3.18 6.17
CA LEU A 201 21.99 -2.58 7.46
C LEU A 201 23.04 -1.57 7.91
N LEU A 202 24.33 -1.92 7.82
CA LEU A 202 25.45 -1.09 8.25
C LEU A 202 25.58 0.24 7.46
N PHE A 203 24.99 0.30 6.27
CA PHE A 203 24.93 1.54 5.46
C PHE A 203 23.62 2.31 5.67
N SER A 204 22.65 1.72 6.34
CA SER A 204 21.31 2.27 6.53
C SER A 204 21.15 3.02 7.86
N VAL A 205 22.08 2.84 8.80
CA VAL A 205 22.06 3.41 10.14
C VAL A 205 23.39 4.11 10.41
N GLU A 206 23.36 5.38 10.82
CA GLU A 206 24.59 6.14 11.13
C GLU A 206 25.27 5.65 12.41
N ASP A 207 24.49 5.31 13.43
CA ASP A 207 24.96 4.86 14.75
C ASP A 207 24.64 3.36 14.95
N THR A 208 25.44 2.53 14.33
CA THR A 208 25.25 1.07 14.37
C THR A 208 25.51 0.45 15.73
N ASP A 209 26.30 1.12 16.61
CA ASP A 209 26.58 0.66 17.97
C ASP A 209 25.32 0.72 18.87
N MET A 210 24.30 1.46 18.43
CA MET A 210 23.03 1.58 19.13
C MET A 210 21.98 0.56 18.70
N LEU A 211 22.25 -0.23 17.67
CA LEU A 211 21.38 -1.34 17.31
C LEU A 211 21.35 -2.41 18.40
N PHE A 212 20.17 -2.99 18.66
CA PHE A 212 20.02 -4.05 19.66
C PHE A 212 20.69 -5.33 19.20
N GLU A 213 20.69 -5.58 17.88
CA GLU A 213 21.34 -6.70 17.23
C GLU A 213 21.71 -6.37 15.78
N LEU A 214 22.76 -6.99 15.27
CA LEU A 214 23.15 -6.92 13.86
C LEU A 214 22.64 -8.12 13.05
N ASP A 215 22.18 -9.16 13.74
CA ASP A 215 21.73 -10.43 13.18
C ASP A 215 20.24 -10.41 12.83
N ILE A 216 19.84 -9.36 12.07
CA ILE A 216 18.46 -9.16 11.68
C ILE A 216 18.00 -10.13 10.60
N LEU A 217 16.69 -10.38 10.56
CA LEU A 217 16.01 -11.16 9.53
C LEU A 217 15.19 -10.26 8.61
N PRO A 218 14.90 -10.70 7.37
CA PRO A 218 13.99 -9.99 6.48
C PRO A 218 12.62 -9.83 7.12
N SER A 219 12.15 -8.59 7.23
CA SER A 219 10.82 -8.26 7.71
C SER A 219 9.77 -8.55 6.63
N ASP A 220 8.58 -9.03 7.00
CA ASP A 220 7.44 -9.14 6.09
C ASP A 220 6.91 -7.75 5.64
N ASN A 221 7.38 -6.69 6.30
CA ASN A 221 7.09 -5.30 5.99
C ASN A 221 8.14 -4.74 5.03
N PHE A 222 7.86 -4.78 3.74
CA PHE A 222 8.77 -4.32 2.69
C PHE A 222 8.03 -3.67 1.51
N TYR A 223 8.76 -2.89 0.74
CA TYR A 223 8.28 -2.38 -0.55
C TYR A 223 9.35 -2.52 -1.64
N LEU A 224 8.89 -2.46 -2.89
CA LEU A 224 9.73 -2.57 -4.07
C LEU A 224 9.79 -1.24 -4.83
N ASN A 225 10.98 -0.91 -5.34
CA ASN A 225 11.19 0.25 -6.21
C ASN A 225 12.33 -0.01 -7.21
N GLU A 226 12.65 0.99 -8.03
CA GLU A 226 13.71 0.90 -9.04
C GLU A 226 15.12 0.63 -8.46
N LYS A 227 15.34 0.94 -7.17
CA LYS A 227 16.64 0.72 -6.51
C LYS A 227 16.81 -0.70 -5.99
N GLY A 228 15.72 -1.32 -5.49
CA GLY A 228 15.79 -2.61 -4.85
C GLY A 228 14.53 -2.95 -4.04
N ILE A 229 14.68 -3.93 -3.15
CA ILE A 229 13.73 -4.24 -2.10
C ILE A 229 14.14 -3.49 -0.82
N THR A 230 13.19 -2.81 -0.19
CA THR A 230 13.43 -2.05 1.04
C THR A 230 12.62 -2.65 2.19
N TYR A 231 13.31 -3.13 3.20
CA TYR A 231 12.76 -3.67 4.45
C TYR A 231 12.56 -2.55 5.47
N ILE A 232 11.48 -2.65 6.22
CA ILE A 232 11.09 -1.66 7.23
C ILE A 232 11.14 -2.31 8.60
N TYR A 233 11.83 -1.66 9.50
CA TYR A 233 11.87 -2.01 10.92
C TYR A 233 11.33 -0.81 11.71
N GLN A 234 10.34 -1.07 12.55
CA GLN A 234 9.66 -0.04 13.33
C GLN A 234 10.56 0.52 14.43
N ARG A 235 10.14 1.62 15.04
CA ARG A 235 10.77 2.11 16.26
C ARG A 235 10.79 1.01 17.31
N TYR A 236 11.88 0.86 18.04
CA TYR A 236 12.12 -0.19 19.05
C TYR A 236 12.24 -1.61 18.51
N GLU A 237 12.09 -1.87 17.21
CA GLU A 237 12.19 -3.22 16.66
C GLU A 237 13.64 -3.74 16.65
N ILE A 238 14.56 -2.96 16.10
CA ILE A 238 16.00 -3.31 16.04
C ILE A 238 16.92 -2.25 16.62
N GLY A 239 16.38 -1.21 17.24
CA GLY A 239 17.13 -0.10 17.85
C GLY A 239 16.24 0.79 18.69
N PRO A 240 16.81 1.73 19.48
CA PRO A 240 16.05 2.62 20.34
C PRO A 240 15.22 3.64 19.55
N TYR A 241 14.24 4.26 20.22
CA TYR A 241 13.27 5.18 19.63
C TYR A 241 13.89 6.29 18.76
N TYR A 242 15.01 6.87 19.19
CA TYR A 242 15.62 8.00 18.50
C TYR A 242 16.21 7.65 17.12
N LEU A 243 16.52 6.36 16.85
CA LEU A 243 16.92 5.94 15.51
C LEU A 243 15.78 5.99 14.50
N GLY A 244 14.55 6.15 14.98
CA GLY A 244 13.39 6.23 14.11
C GLY A 244 13.01 4.88 13.47
N ILE A 245 12.28 4.97 12.36
CA ILE A 245 11.95 3.81 11.53
C ILE A 245 13.16 3.53 10.62
N ILE A 246 13.75 2.36 10.76
CA ILE A 246 14.94 1.95 10.01
C ILE A 246 14.50 1.31 8.67
N LYS A 247 15.10 1.77 7.57
CA LYS A 247 14.82 1.31 6.21
C LYS A 247 16.09 0.73 5.61
N VAL A 248 16.09 -0.59 5.37
CA VAL A 248 17.24 -1.27 4.77
C VAL A 248 16.93 -1.64 3.33
N THR A 249 17.62 -1.00 2.39
CA THR A 249 17.44 -1.26 0.95
C THR A 249 18.52 -2.21 0.44
N ILE A 250 18.11 -3.35 -0.09
CA ILE A 250 18.99 -4.26 -0.82
C ILE A 250 18.88 -3.94 -2.32
N PRO A 251 19.93 -3.48 -2.96
CA PRO A 251 19.93 -3.19 -4.40
C PRO A 251 19.66 -4.45 -5.24
N TRP A 252 18.87 -4.33 -6.31
CA TRP A 252 18.55 -5.46 -7.21
C TRP A 252 19.78 -6.20 -7.69
N LYS A 253 20.88 -5.48 -8.01
CA LYS A 253 22.15 -6.06 -8.50
C LYS A 253 22.77 -7.06 -7.52
N GLU A 254 22.50 -6.94 -6.22
CA GLU A 254 23.08 -7.80 -5.18
C GLU A 254 22.33 -9.12 -4.98
N ILE A 255 21.11 -9.20 -5.47
CA ILE A 255 20.20 -10.36 -5.29
C ILE A 255 19.67 -10.91 -6.61
N GLN A 256 20.24 -10.52 -7.76
CA GLN A 256 19.79 -10.98 -9.08
C GLN A 256 19.83 -12.50 -9.24
N ASP A 257 20.78 -13.15 -8.61
CA ASP A 257 20.99 -14.60 -8.64
C ASP A 257 19.83 -15.37 -7.97
N ILE A 258 19.15 -14.78 -7.00
CA ILE A 258 18.03 -15.38 -6.26
C ILE A 258 16.66 -14.90 -6.72
N LEU A 259 16.53 -13.90 -7.61
CA LEU A 259 15.25 -13.46 -8.18
C LEU A 259 14.71 -14.46 -9.20
N LYS A 260 13.36 -14.59 -9.26
CA LYS A 260 12.64 -15.36 -10.31
C LYS A 260 12.60 -14.64 -11.64
#